data_63c68722f0a94a3880be4166f9b0700b
#
_entry.id   63c68722f0a94a3880be4166f9b0700b
#
_cell.length_a   1.000
_cell.length_b   1.000
_cell.length_c   1.000
_cell.angle_alpha   90.00
_cell.angle_beta   90.00
_cell.angle_gamma   90.00
#
_symmetry.space_group_name_H-M   'P 1'
#
loop_
_entity.id
_entity.type
_entity.pdbx_description
1 polymer ?
#
loop_
_entity_poly.entity_id
_entity_poly.type
_entity_poly.pdbx_seq_one_letter_code
_entity_poly.pdbx_strand_id
1 'polypeptide(L)'
;MVEDSPGLILGMIGLMKLKRQPDDFLVEELPMVSGAKEGKFGFYRLTKRGVGTLEAIEEIRRRWDLSSRQISYGGLKDRHAVTIQYLTIFNGPSRGYREGGVDLESVGRLDFPYGPNQFRGNRFTVVMRDLSAPGVEAAVRSLGQIPVDGLPNYFDDQRFGSVGFDGEFIGHAWLKGDHERALKLAIAGANPMDRPDVRAEKVILRETWGDWPEAKNRLPRSHARSLVTYLVDHPTDFRGAFARLRRELRSLYFSAYQSHLWNLCLARTIEASTRPDQRTAVAFKAAELPIHHGLDPDQAAHLRSAMVPLPATRTKLPDSGPIRDAALEVVAGQGLGWEDLRVKHLKDVFFSKGFRPALFFVDGLTHEAGPDPLYPGRRLLKLQFELLKGAYATLVVKRVTDAATGPTGDAVPMADLGESDEPVASEG
;
A
#
# COMPACT_ATOMS: atom_id res chain seq x y z
N MET A 1 5.58 -37.23 -18.40
CA MET A 1 4.44 -37.21 -17.48
C MET A 1 5.00 -37.10 -16.08
N VAL A 2 5.08 -35.90 -15.56
CA VAL A 2 5.08 -35.59 -14.14
C VAL A 2 4.43 -34.23 -14.03
N GLU A 3 3.20 -34.25 -13.54
CA GLU A 3 2.45 -33.04 -13.16
C GLU A 3 3.04 -32.49 -11.87
N ASP A 4 3.70 -31.37 -11.94
CA ASP A 4 4.00 -30.55 -10.76
C ASP A 4 2.91 -29.48 -10.61
N SER A 5 1.88 -29.85 -9.90
CA SER A 5 0.94 -28.90 -9.29
C SER A 5 1.61 -28.28 -8.06
N PRO A 6 1.69 -26.95 -7.93
CA PRO A 6 2.09 -26.34 -6.67
C PRO A 6 1.00 -26.61 -5.64
N GLY A 7 1.39 -27.30 -4.56
CA GLY A 7 0.50 -27.76 -3.50
C GLY A 7 -0.31 -26.65 -2.88
N LEU A 8 -1.61 -26.73 -3.08
CA LEU A 8 -2.62 -26.11 -2.24
C LEU A 8 -2.52 -26.73 -0.86
N ILE A 9 -2.02 -25.96 0.11
CA ILE A 9 -2.33 -26.23 1.51
C ILE A 9 -3.68 -25.53 1.77
N LEU A 10 -4.75 -26.24 1.44
CA LEU A 10 -6.11 -25.86 1.79
C LEU A 10 -6.47 -26.47 3.14
N GLY A 11 -6.24 -25.76 4.22
CA GLY A 11 -6.88 -26.06 5.52
C GLY A 11 -8.32 -25.53 5.49
N MET A 12 -9.29 -26.42 5.57
CA MET A 12 -10.72 -26.11 5.59
C MET A 12 -11.15 -25.57 6.94
N ILE A 13 -11.16 -24.24 7.10
CA ILE A 13 -11.97 -23.51 8.10
C ILE A 13 -12.49 -22.24 7.41
N GLY A 14 -13.78 -21.89 7.61
CA GLY A 14 -14.52 -20.88 6.84
C GLY A 14 -13.80 -19.54 6.71
N LEU A 15 -13.16 -19.34 5.60
CA LEU A 15 -12.39 -18.16 5.25
C LEU A 15 -13.32 -16.97 5.06
N MET A 16 -13.18 -15.94 5.89
CA MET A 16 -13.83 -14.65 5.68
C MET A 16 -13.47 -14.11 4.29
N LYS A 17 -14.47 -13.59 3.56
CA LYS A 17 -14.30 -13.08 2.20
C LYS A 17 -14.49 -11.58 2.14
N LEU A 18 -13.52 -10.91 1.52
CA LEU A 18 -13.53 -9.49 1.24
C LEU A 18 -13.75 -9.23 -0.25
N LYS A 19 -14.33 -8.08 -0.60
CA LYS A 19 -14.49 -7.61 -1.99
C LYS A 19 -15.09 -8.66 -2.95
N ARG A 20 -16.10 -9.42 -2.50
CA ARG A 20 -16.79 -10.38 -3.37
C ARG A 20 -17.62 -9.69 -4.45
N GLN A 21 -18.06 -8.49 -4.15
CA GLN A 21 -18.75 -7.57 -5.06
C GLN A 21 -18.12 -6.20 -4.95
N PRO A 22 -18.14 -5.36 -5.98
CA PRO A 22 -17.62 -3.99 -5.90
C PRO A 22 -18.23 -3.18 -4.76
N ASP A 23 -19.51 -3.44 -4.41
CA ASP A 23 -20.23 -2.78 -3.31
C ASP A 23 -19.73 -3.19 -1.91
N ASP A 24 -18.96 -4.26 -1.81
CA ASP A 24 -18.37 -4.69 -0.53
C ASP A 24 -17.23 -3.75 -0.09
N PHE A 25 -16.73 -2.92 -0.99
CA PHE A 25 -15.66 -1.97 -0.68
C PHE A 25 -15.92 -0.62 -1.33
N LEU A 26 -16.43 0.33 -0.53
CA LEU A 26 -16.66 1.70 -0.98
C LEU A 26 -15.66 2.63 -0.32
N VAL A 27 -15.03 3.49 -1.13
CA VAL A 27 -14.09 4.52 -0.68
C VAL A 27 -14.58 5.88 -1.15
N GLU A 28 -14.80 6.80 -0.23
CA GLU A 28 -15.20 8.17 -0.52
C GLU A 28 -14.15 9.15 -0.03
N GLU A 29 -13.61 9.96 -0.91
CA GLU A 29 -12.73 11.07 -0.56
C GLU A 29 -13.49 12.12 0.25
N LEU A 30 -12.85 12.66 1.29
CA LEU A 30 -13.42 13.69 2.18
C LEU A 30 -12.83 15.06 1.80
N PRO A 31 -13.46 15.79 0.87
CA PRO A 31 -12.93 17.07 0.42
C PRO A 31 -13.00 18.13 1.53
N MET A 32 -12.02 19.02 1.56
CA MET A 32 -11.98 20.19 2.44
C MET A 32 -12.46 21.46 1.74
N VAL A 33 -12.93 21.32 0.51
CA VAL A 33 -13.41 22.42 -0.32
C VAL A 33 -14.82 22.13 -0.83
N SER A 34 -15.59 23.19 -1.06
CA SER A 34 -16.94 23.11 -1.62
C SER A 34 -16.99 23.92 -2.91
N GLY A 35 -17.75 23.43 -3.90
CA GLY A 35 -17.93 24.13 -5.15
C GLY A 35 -18.70 25.44 -4.98
N ALA A 36 -18.22 26.51 -5.63
CA ALA A 36 -18.88 27.81 -5.77
C ALA A 36 -19.67 27.87 -7.08
N LYS A 37 -20.41 28.96 -7.28
CA LYS A 37 -21.13 29.23 -8.56
C LYS A 37 -20.19 29.62 -9.69
N GLU A 38 -19.09 30.30 -9.34
CA GLU A 38 -18.10 30.85 -10.27
C GLU A 38 -16.72 30.27 -9.98
N GLY A 39 -15.81 30.34 -10.94
CA GLY A 39 -14.44 29.86 -10.86
C GLY A 39 -13.94 29.37 -12.22
N LYS A 40 -12.61 29.30 -12.36
CA LYS A 40 -11.96 28.88 -13.62
C LYS A 40 -11.99 27.36 -13.84
N PHE A 41 -12.15 26.59 -12.76
CA PHE A 41 -12.11 25.13 -12.80
C PHE A 41 -13.51 24.57 -12.50
N GLY A 42 -14.10 23.80 -13.41
CA GLY A 42 -15.27 22.99 -13.11
C GLY A 42 -14.90 21.97 -12.04
N PHE A 43 -15.67 21.89 -10.96
CA PHE A 43 -15.46 20.95 -9.87
C PHE A 43 -16.45 19.80 -9.96
N TYR A 44 -15.95 18.56 -9.91
CA TYR A 44 -16.76 17.38 -10.16
C TYR A 44 -16.55 16.33 -9.10
N ARG A 45 -17.63 15.62 -8.79
CA ARG A 45 -17.67 14.38 -8.03
C ARG A 45 -17.66 13.21 -9.01
N LEU A 46 -16.62 12.40 -8.97
CA LEU A 46 -16.45 11.22 -9.80
C LEU A 46 -16.77 9.97 -9.00
N THR A 47 -17.86 9.28 -9.33
CA THR A 47 -18.16 7.95 -8.84
C THR A 47 -17.76 6.93 -9.90
N LYS A 48 -16.96 5.94 -9.53
CA LYS A 48 -16.57 4.86 -10.45
C LYS A 48 -16.76 3.49 -9.81
N ARG A 49 -17.08 2.50 -10.65
CA ARG A 49 -17.34 1.12 -10.24
C ARG A 49 -16.59 0.16 -11.18
N GLY A 50 -15.65 -0.62 -10.63
CA GLY A 50 -14.87 -1.58 -11.41
C GLY A 50 -13.93 -0.96 -12.45
N VAL A 51 -13.68 0.34 -12.37
CA VAL A 51 -12.85 1.12 -13.32
C VAL A 51 -11.72 1.81 -12.56
N GLY A 52 -10.50 1.80 -13.10
CA GLY A 52 -9.36 2.52 -12.55
C GLY A 52 -9.49 4.04 -12.70
N THR A 53 -8.86 4.82 -11.82
CA THR A 53 -8.92 6.31 -11.92
C THR A 53 -8.39 6.81 -13.24
N LEU A 54 -7.26 6.30 -13.72
CA LEU A 54 -6.66 6.74 -15.00
C LEU A 54 -7.53 6.36 -16.20
N GLU A 55 -8.19 5.20 -16.16
CA GLU A 55 -9.14 4.78 -17.19
C GLU A 55 -10.35 5.73 -17.25
N ALA A 56 -10.93 6.05 -16.09
CA ALA A 56 -12.05 6.98 -16.01
C ALA A 56 -11.66 8.39 -16.49
N ILE A 57 -10.48 8.88 -16.12
CA ILE A 57 -9.96 10.17 -16.58
C ILE A 57 -9.74 10.17 -18.10
N GLU A 58 -9.19 9.09 -18.66
CA GLU A 58 -8.97 8.98 -20.10
C GLU A 58 -10.28 8.93 -20.88
N GLU A 59 -11.31 8.29 -20.33
CA GLU A 59 -12.65 8.26 -20.89
C GLU A 59 -13.28 9.67 -20.90
N ILE A 60 -13.24 10.39 -19.77
CA ILE A 60 -13.70 11.78 -19.67
C ILE A 60 -12.93 12.67 -20.64
N ARG A 61 -11.61 12.50 -20.70
CA ARG A 61 -10.74 13.27 -21.60
C ARG A 61 -11.14 13.12 -23.06
N ARG A 62 -11.36 11.88 -23.51
CA ARG A 62 -11.80 11.60 -24.90
C ARG A 62 -13.20 12.13 -25.18
N ARG A 63 -14.11 12.00 -24.22
CA ARG A 63 -15.51 12.43 -24.39
C ARG A 63 -15.68 13.93 -24.52
N TRP A 64 -14.85 14.71 -23.83
CA TRP A 64 -14.92 16.16 -23.81
C TRP A 64 -13.79 16.85 -24.57
N ASP A 65 -12.98 16.10 -25.31
CA ASP A 65 -11.84 16.58 -26.09
C ASP A 65 -10.87 17.43 -25.24
N LEU A 66 -10.45 16.88 -24.08
CA LEU A 66 -9.62 17.58 -23.11
C LEU A 66 -8.15 17.13 -23.24
N SER A 67 -7.24 18.05 -22.99
CA SER A 67 -5.83 17.70 -22.75
C SER A 67 -5.64 17.17 -21.31
N SER A 68 -4.64 16.34 -21.10
CA SER A 68 -4.31 15.82 -19.76
C SER A 68 -3.99 16.92 -18.76
N ARG A 69 -3.47 18.07 -19.22
CA ARG A 69 -3.13 19.22 -18.37
C ARG A 69 -4.34 19.98 -17.83
N GLN A 70 -5.52 19.76 -18.39
CA GLN A 70 -6.75 20.42 -17.92
C GLN A 70 -7.38 19.71 -16.74
N ILE A 71 -7.04 18.44 -16.48
CA ILE A 71 -7.65 17.63 -15.42
C ILE A 71 -6.71 17.51 -14.24
N SER A 72 -7.21 17.81 -13.05
CA SER A 72 -6.46 17.68 -11.78
C SER A 72 -7.29 16.91 -10.75
N TYR A 73 -6.66 16.01 -10.01
CA TYR A 73 -7.33 15.15 -9.02
C TYR A 73 -6.41 14.87 -7.83
N GLY A 74 -6.99 14.40 -6.71
CA GLY A 74 -6.29 14.22 -5.43
C GLY A 74 -5.36 13.02 -5.38
N GLY A 75 -5.68 11.95 -6.11
CA GLY A 75 -4.91 10.71 -6.10
C GLY A 75 -5.62 9.59 -6.85
N LEU A 76 -4.96 8.43 -6.97
CA LEU A 76 -5.56 7.25 -7.58
C LEU A 76 -6.46 6.52 -6.57
N LYS A 77 -7.48 5.84 -7.06
CA LYS A 77 -8.39 5.02 -6.26
C LYS A 77 -8.53 3.64 -6.90
N ASP A 78 -8.71 2.65 -6.05
CA ASP A 78 -8.83 1.24 -6.39
C ASP A 78 -9.81 0.99 -7.57
N ARG A 79 -9.43 0.05 -8.44
CA ARG A 79 -10.26 -0.43 -9.55
C ARG A 79 -11.38 -1.35 -9.07
N HIS A 80 -11.06 -2.28 -8.15
CA HIS A 80 -11.97 -3.34 -7.68
C HIS A 80 -12.87 -2.89 -6.52
N ALA A 81 -13.38 -1.65 -6.61
CA ALA A 81 -14.19 -0.99 -5.59
C ALA A 81 -15.23 -0.08 -6.23
N VAL A 82 -16.19 0.37 -5.42
CA VAL A 82 -16.93 1.60 -5.70
C VAL A 82 -16.15 2.74 -5.07
N THR A 83 -15.74 3.72 -5.86
CA THR A 83 -14.99 4.84 -5.31
C THR A 83 -15.60 6.18 -5.71
N ILE A 84 -15.60 7.10 -4.76
CA ILE A 84 -16.05 8.48 -4.92
C ILE A 84 -14.83 9.37 -4.69
N GLN A 85 -14.44 10.12 -5.69
CA GLN A 85 -13.33 11.07 -5.62
C GLN A 85 -13.70 12.38 -6.30
N TYR A 86 -12.87 13.40 -6.10
CA TYR A 86 -13.12 14.71 -6.68
C TYR A 86 -12.01 15.08 -7.65
N LEU A 87 -12.40 15.83 -8.67
CA LEU A 87 -11.47 16.35 -9.67
C LEU A 87 -11.91 17.73 -10.17
N THR A 88 -10.99 18.45 -10.75
CA THR A 88 -11.27 19.68 -11.46
C THR A 88 -10.87 19.60 -12.92
N ILE A 89 -11.62 20.32 -13.76
CA ILE A 89 -11.32 20.50 -15.18
C ILE A 89 -11.24 21.98 -15.47
N PHE A 90 -10.09 22.45 -15.94
CA PHE A 90 -9.91 23.85 -16.34
C PHE A 90 -10.86 24.20 -17.49
N ASN A 91 -11.69 25.25 -17.31
CA ASN A 91 -12.78 25.62 -18.20
C ASN A 91 -13.77 24.47 -18.50
N GLY A 92 -13.89 23.50 -17.58
CA GLY A 92 -14.79 22.37 -17.73
C GLY A 92 -16.27 22.78 -17.79
N PRO A 93 -17.13 22.00 -18.51
CA PRO A 93 -18.55 22.32 -18.67
C PRO A 93 -19.33 22.10 -17.36
N SER A 94 -20.39 22.87 -17.12
CA SER A 94 -21.26 22.69 -15.94
C SER A 94 -22.30 21.58 -16.15
N ARG A 95 -21.89 20.43 -16.67
CA ARG A 95 -22.75 19.26 -16.91
C ARG A 95 -22.03 17.98 -16.48
N GLY A 96 -22.80 16.97 -16.14
CA GLY A 96 -22.30 15.64 -15.79
C GLY A 96 -22.15 14.73 -17.01
N TYR A 97 -21.66 13.51 -16.71
CA TYR A 97 -21.44 12.42 -17.67
C TYR A 97 -21.64 11.09 -16.95
N ARG A 98 -22.34 10.14 -17.56
CA ARG A 98 -22.54 8.81 -17.00
C ARG A 98 -22.50 7.75 -18.11
N GLU A 99 -21.48 6.89 -18.08
CA GLU A 99 -21.33 5.75 -18.99
C GLU A 99 -20.26 4.77 -18.44
N GLY A 100 -20.30 3.50 -18.81
CA GLY A 100 -19.20 2.54 -18.61
C GLY A 100 -18.71 2.33 -17.18
N GLY A 101 -19.57 2.54 -16.17
CA GLY A 101 -19.15 2.47 -14.76
C GLY A 101 -18.54 3.76 -14.22
N VAL A 102 -18.54 4.82 -15.01
CA VAL A 102 -18.12 6.19 -14.65
C VAL A 102 -19.34 7.09 -14.53
N ASP A 103 -19.49 7.78 -13.40
CA ASP A 103 -20.52 8.77 -13.14
C ASP A 103 -19.85 10.05 -12.65
N LEU A 104 -19.86 11.08 -13.48
CA LEU A 104 -19.25 12.38 -13.21
C LEU A 104 -20.36 13.43 -13.02
N GLU A 105 -20.47 13.96 -11.82
CA GLU A 105 -21.44 14.97 -11.44
C GLU A 105 -20.76 16.33 -11.28
N SER A 106 -21.31 17.39 -11.88
CA SER A 106 -20.83 18.75 -11.65
C SER A 106 -21.33 19.25 -10.28
N VAL A 107 -20.41 19.53 -9.36
CA VAL A 107 -20.73 19.99 -8.01
C VAL A 107 -20.34 21.45 -7.75
N GLY A 108 -20.03 22.18 -8.80
CA GLY A 108 -19.70 23.61 -8.75
C GLY A 108 -18.42 23.96 -9.48
N ARG A 109 -17.77 25.02 -9.03
CA ARG A 109 -16.52 25.54 -9.61
C ARG A 109 -15.53 25.89 -8.50
N LEU A 110 -14.23 25.88 -8.83
CA LEU A 110 -13.14 26.35 -7.96
C LEU A 110 -12.26 27.36 -8.74
N ASP A 111 -11.52 28.20 -7.99
CA ASP A 111 -10.53 29.12 -8.57
C ASP A 111 -9.14 28.48 -8.72
N PHE A 112 -8.95 27.28 -8.22
CA PHE A 112 -7.70 26.53 -8.23
C PHE A 112 -7.92 25.06 -8.62
N PRO A 113 -6.88 24.35 -9.09
CA PRO A 113 -6.97 22.93 -9.38
C PRO A 113 -7.09 22.10 -8.08
N TYR A 114 -7.98 21.10 -8.09
CA TYR A 114 -8.11 20.14 -6.99
C TYR A 114 -6.95 19.14 -7.02
N GLY A 115 -6.34 18.91 -5.87
CA GLY A 115 -5.18 18.02 -5.74
C GLY A 115 -5.10 17.37 -4.36
N PRO A 116 -3.97 16.72 -4.04
CA PRO A 116 -3.81 15.97 -2.78
C PRO A 116 -4.01 16.81 -1.52
N ASN A 117 -3.84 18.13 -1.59
CA ASN A 117 -3.97 19.03 -0.43
C ASN A 117 -5.41 19.49 -0.17
N GLN A 118 -6.37 19.15 -1.04
CA GLN A 118 -7.76 19.58 -0.94
C GLN A 118 -8.70 18.56 -0.31
N PHE A 119 -8.20 17.41 0.16
CA PHE A 119 -8.99 16.46 0.95
C PHE A 119 -8.21 16.03 2.21
N ARG A 120 -8.94 15.71 3.28
CA ARG A 120 -8.35 15.33 4.58
C ARG A 120 -8.09 13.83 4.72
N GLY A 121 -8.84 13.00 4.02
CA GLY A 121 -8.80 11.55 4.15
C GLY A 121 -9.88 10.89 3.34
N ASN A 122 -10.20 9.66 3.68
CA ASN A 122 -11.24 8.88 3.02
C ASN A 122 -12.21 8.27 4.04
N ARG A 123 -13.49 8.20 3.67
CA ARG A 123 -14.48 7.36 4.34
C ARG A 123 -14.50 6.01 3.65
N PHE A 124 -14.52 4.96 4.43
CA PHE A 124 -14.57 3.59 3.98
C PHE A 124 -15.87 2.93 4.42
N THR A 125 -16.48 2.16 3.52
CA THR A 125 -17.49 1.17 3.87
C THR A 125 -16.97 -0.18 3.40
N VAL A 126 -16.80 -1.11 4.34
CA VAL A 126 -16.22 -2.45 4.08
C VAL A 126 -17.21 -3.51 4.53
N VAL A 127 -17.55 -4.46 3.65
CA VAL A 127 -18.39 -5.60 3.98
C VAL A 127 -17.51 -6.85 4.03
N MET A 128 -17.44 -7.44 5.21
CA MET A 128 -16.80 -8.73 5.45
C MET A 128 -17.85 -9.82 5.45
N ARG A 129 -17.63 -10.87 4.66
CA ARG A 129 -18.62 -11.92 4.41
C ARG A 129 -18.17 -13.28 4.92
N ASP A 130 -19.09 -14.24 4.95
CA ASP A 130 -18.83 -15.63 5.29
C ASP A 130 -18.29 -15.81 6.73
N LEU A 131 -18.76 -14.99 7.66
CA LEU A 131 -18.37 -15.04 9.06
C LEU A 131 -19.26 -16.03 9.84
N SER A 132 -18.67 -16.67 10.86
CA SER A 132 -19.45 -17.38 11.87
C SER A 132 -20.11 -16.40 12.86
N ALA A 133 -21.16 -16.81 13.56
CA ALA A 133 -21.77 -15.97 14.58
C ALA A 133 -20.78 -15.63 15.73
N PRO A 134 -20.03 -16.61 16.30
CA PRO A 134 -18.97 -16.29 17.28
C PRO A 134 -17.87 -15.37 16.73
N GLY A 135 -17.50 -15.52 15.43
CA GLY A 135 -16.52 -14.66 14.78
C GLY A 135 -16.99 -13.21 14.71
N VAL A 136 -18.27 -12.97 14.38
CA VAL A 136 -18.86 -11.61 14.40
C VAL A 136 -18.82 -11.01 15.80
N GLU A 137 -19.17 -11.79 16.84
CA GLU A 137 -19.15 -11.31 18.23
C GLU A 137 -17.73 -10.93 18.67
N ALA A 138 -16.73 -11.75 18.33
CA ALA A 138 -15.32 -11.44 18.61
C ALA A 138 -14.84 -10.20 17.86
N ALA A 139 -15.21 -10.07 16.57
CA ALA A 139 -14.92 -8.90 15.75
C ALA A 139 -15.52 -7.63 16.35
N VAL A 140 -16.79 -7.66 16.78
CA VAL A 140 -17.47 -6.51 17.38
C VAL A 140 -16.81 -6.12 18.72
N ARG A 141 -16.43 -7.09 19.56
CA ARG A 141 -15.67 -6.78 20.78
C ARG A 141 -14.33 -6.09 20.47
N SER A 142 -13.61 -6.58 19.46
CA SER A 142 -12.34 -5.97 19.01
C SER A 142 -12.53 -4.55 18.47
N LEU A 143 -13.60 -4.30 17.69
CA LEU A 143 -13.95 -2.97 17.20
C LEU A 143 -14.18 -1.97 18.34
N GLY A 144 -14.81 -2.40 19.43
CA GLY A 144 -15.06 -1.56 20.62
C GLY A 144 -13.79 -1.08 21.31
N GLN A 145 -12.64 -1.74 21.12
CA GLN A 145 -11.36 -1.36 21.70
C GLN A 145 -10.60 -0.32 20.85
N ILE A 146 -10.82 -0.31 19.54
CA ILE A 146 -10.06 0.55 18.60
C ILE A 146 -10.07 2.06 18.96
N PRO A 147 -11.18 2.67 19.40
CA PRO A 147 -11.19 4.09 19.77
C PRO A 147 -10.24 4.44 20.93
N VAL A 148 -10.00 3.51 21.84
CA VAL A 148 -9.13 3.68 23.01
C VAL A 148 -7.69 3.29 22.65
N ASP A 149 -7.50 2.10 22.11
CA ASP A 149 -6.21 1.51 21.82
C ASP A 149 -5.50 2.17 20.61
N GLY A 150 -6.26 2.69 19.65
CA GLY A 150 -5.75 3.01 18.33
C GLY A 150 -5.33 1.75 17.57
N LEU A 151 -4.71 1.95 16.43
CA LEU A 151 -4.14 0.88 15.61
C LEU A 151 -2.68 1.20 15.28
N PRO A 152 -1.79 0.18 15.20
CA PRO A 152 -0.43 0.38 14.74
C PRO A 152 -0.40 1.02 13.36
N ASN A 153 0.36 2.09 13.20
CA ASN A 153 0.40 2.85 11.96
C ASN A 153 1.35 2.22 10.92
N TYR A 154 1.36 0.88 10.82
CA TYR A 154 2.20 0.15 9.86
C TYR A 154 1.97 0.59 8.42
N PHE A 155 3.02 0.53 7.62
CA PHE A 155 2.88 0.47 6.18
C PHE A 155 2.34 -0.91 5.81
N ASP A 156 1.29 -0.96 5.01
CA ASP A 156 0.63 -2.19 4.66
C ASP A 156 1.19 -2.84 3.39
N ASP A 157 0.71 -4.04 3.07
CA ASP A 157 1.20 -4.94 2.02
C ASP A 157 1.32 -4.28 0.64
N GLN A 158 0.45 -3.32 0.34
CA GLN A 158 0.51 -2.53 -0.89
C GLN A 158 1.84 -1.78 -1.05
N ARG A 159 2.46 -1.35 0.06
CA ARG A 159 3.76 -0.69 0.06
C ARG A 159 4.89 -1.60 -0.40
N PHE A 160 4.69 -2.90 -0.32
CA PHE A 160 5.67 -3.93 -0.59
C PHE A 160 5.43 -4.65 -1.93
N GLY A 161 4.72 -4.02 -2.88
CA GLY A 161 4.45 -4.57 -4.21
C GLY A 161 5.72 -4.99 -4.98
N SER A 162 6.84 -4.32 -4.75
CA SER A 162 8.14 -4.64 -5.37
C SER A 162 8.87 -5.85 -4.77
N VAL A 163 8.42 -6.37 -3.63
CA VAL A 163 8.99 -7.56 -3.00
C VAL A 163 8.43 -8.81 -3.71
N GLY A 164 9.31 -9.63 -4.25
CA GLY A 164 8.98 -10.87 -4.95
C GLY A 164 8.74 -12.06 -4.01
N PHE A 165 8.72 -13.26 -4.59
CA PHE A 165 8.53 -14.51 -3.84
C PHE A 165 9.67 -14.83 -2.86
N ASP A 166 10.87 -14.31 -3.11
CA ASP A 166 12.04 -14.50 -2.27
C ASP A 166 12.03 -13.66 -0.98
N GLY A 167 11.08 -12.72 -0.86
CA GLY A 167 10.96 -11.82 0.30
C GLY A 167 12.08 -10.79 0.42
N GLU A 168 13.02 -10.73 -0.55
CA GLU A 168 14.16 -9.82 -0.49
C GLU A 168 13.81 -8.41 -0.95
N PHE A 169 14.46 -7.44 -0.33
CA PHE A 169 14.32 -6.04 -0.68
C PHE A 169 15.45 -5.56 -1.59
N ILE A 170 15.10 -5.03 -2.74
CA ILE A 170 16.04 -4.44 -3.71
C ILE A 170 16.89 -3.34 -3.04
N GLY A 171 16.24 -2.50 -2.21
CA GLY A 171 16.94 -1.43 -1.47
C GLY A 171 17.95 -1.97 -0.46
N HIS A 172 17.67 -3.12 0.19
CA HIS A 172 18.61 -3.78 1.10
C HIS A 172 19.85 -4.29 0.36
N ALA A 173 19.65 -5.05 -0.73
CA ALA A 173 20.77 -5.54 -1.56
C ALA A 173 21.68 -4.39 -2.01
N TRP A 174 21.08 -3.26 -2.45
CA TRP A 174 21.84 -2.07 -2.82
C TRP A 174 22.68 -1.49 -1.68
N LEU A 175 22.09 -1.33 -0.48
CA LEU A 175 22.80 -0.78 0.69
C LEU A 175 23.94 -1.69 1.16
N LYS A 176 23.78 -3.02 1.00
CA LYS A 176 24.85 -4.01 1.26
C LYS A 176 25.96 -3.98 0.21
N GLY A 177 25.84 -3.16 -0.86
CA GLY A 177 26.80 -3.08 -1.95
C GLY A 177 26.67 -4.20 -2.98
N ASP A 178 25.70 -5.10 -2.82
CA ASP A 178 25.40 -6.16 -3.79
C ASP A 178 24.54 -5.62 -4.95
N HIS A 179 25.19 -4.87 -5.85
CA HIS A 179 24.52 -4.21 -6.96
C HIS A 179 24.03 -5.21 -8.02
N GLU A 180 24.69 -6.36 -8.16
CA GLU A 180 24.22 -7.44 -9.02
C GLU A 180 22.90 -8.00 -8.51
N ARG A 181 22.83 -8.36 -7.23
CA ARG A 181 21.60 -8.87 -6.61
C ARG A 181 20.48 -7.83 -6.69
N ALA A 182 20.77 -6.55 -6.41
CA ALA A 182 19.80 -5.47 -6.53
C ALA A 182 19.20 -5.36 -7.94
N LEU A 183 20.05 -5.41 -8.98
CA LEU A 183 19.60 -5.40 -10.36
C LEU A 183 18.79 -6.66 -10.70
N LYS A 184 19.27 -7.84 -10.29
CA LYS A 184 18.61 -9.13 -10.54
C LYS A 184 17.22 -9.18 -9.94
N LEU A 185 17.06 -8.74 -8.70
CA LEU A 185 15.75 -8.60 -8.06
C LEU A 185 14.83 -7.63 -8.83
N ALA A 186 15.37 -6.50 -9.30
CA ALA A 186 14.58 -5.48 -9.97
C ALA A 186 14.03 -5.90 -11.35
N ILE A 187 14.83 -6.62 -12.16
CA ILE A 187 14.48 -6.92 -13.55
C ILE A 187 14.22 -8.40 -13.86
N ALA A 188 14.66 -9.31 -12.99
CA ALA A 188 14.51 -10.77 -13.16
C ALA A 188 13.76 -11.44 -11.99
N GLY A 189 13.61 -10.76 -10.84
CA GLY A 189 12.90 -11.28 -9.68
C GLY A 189 11.44 -11.60 -9.99
N ALA A 190 11.00 -12.83 -9.67
CA ALA A 190 9.62 -13.23 -9.88
C ALA A 190 8.68 -12.54 -8.88
N ASN A 191 7.58 -12.00 -9.36
CA ASN A 191 6.57 -11.34 -8.52
C ASN A 191 5.19 -11.89 -8.88
N PRO A 192 4.33 -12.21 -7.90
CA PRO A 192 2.98 -12.72 -8.15
C PRO A 192 2.12 -11.75 -8.97
N MET A 193 2.37 -10.44 -8.88
CA MET A 193 1.64 -9.40 -9.58
C MET A 193 2.15 -9.11 -11.00
N ASP A 194 3.17 -9.83 -11.47
CA ASP A 194 3.69 -9.63 -12.83
C ASP A 194 2.66 -9.98 -13.89
N ARG A 195 2.44 -9.07 -14.82
CA ARG A 195 1.66 -9.35 -16.02
C ARG A 195 2.33 -10.44 -16.87
N PRO A 196 1.59 -11.17 -17.70
CA PRO A 196 2.14 -12.28 -18.49
C PRO A 196 3.35 -11.87 -19.35
N ASP A 197 3.32 -10.70 -19.98
CA ASP A 197 4.41 -10.15 -20.78
C ASP A 197 5.69 -9.90 -19.94
N VAL A 198 5.53 -9.27 -18.79
CA VAL A 198 6.64 -8.99 -17.84
C VAL A 198 7.18 -10.31 -17.27
N ARG A 199 6.31 -11.25 -16.93
CA ARG A 199 6.71 -12.58 -16.43
C ARG A 199 7.58 -13.32 -17.46
N ALA A 200 7.18 -13.29 -18.75
CA ALA A 200 7.95 -13.89 -19.83
C ALA A 200 9.35 -13.25 -19.97
N GLU A 201 9.45 -11.92 -19.93
CA GLU A 201 10.74 -11.23 -19.96
C GLU A 201 11.63 -11.63 -18.77
N LYS A 202 11.08 -11.70 -17.58
CA LYS A 202 11.81 -12.10 -16.37
C LYS A 202 12.29 -13.56 -16.41
N VAL A 203 11.55 -14.47 -17.06
CA VAL A 203 12.00 -15.85 -17.31
C VAL A 203 13.24 -15.83 -18.19
N ILE A 204 13.20 -15.13 -19.33
CA ILE A 204 14.35 -14.98 -20.22
C ILE A 204 15.57 -14.46 -19.47
N LEU A 205 15.40 -13.40 -18.67
CA LEU A 205 16.49 -12.80 -17.90
C LEU A 205 17.10 -13.76 -16.88
N ARG A 206 16.29 -14.60 -16.22
CA ARG A 206 16.81 -15.59 -15.28
C ARG A 206 17.62 -16.68 -15.96
N GLU A 207 17.14 -17.15 -17.13
CA GLU A 207 17.81 -18.20 -17.92
C GLU A 207 19.11 -17.74 -18.55
N THR A 208 19.20 -16.47 -18.94
CA THR A 208 20.33 -15.89 -19.67
C THR A 208 21.18 -14.92 -18.83
N TRP A 209 21.03 -14.96 -17.50
CA TRP A 209 21.75 -14.02 -16.62
C TRP A 209 23.28 -14.17 -16.76
N GLY A 210 23.94 -13.09 -17.15
CA GLY A 210 25.39 -13.07 -17.46
C GLY A 210 25.71 -13.24 -18.95
N ASP A 211 24.84 -13.89 -19.72
CA ASP A 211 24.95 -13.92 -21.19
C ASP A 211 24.08 -12.80 -21.80
N TRP A 212 24.63 -11.59 -21.73
CA TRP A 212 23.90 -10.38 -22.15
C TRP A 212 23.60 -10.32 -23.65
N PRO A 213 24.47 -10.81 -24.56
CA PRO A 213 24.14 -10.94 -25.98
C PRO A 213 22.93 -11.85 -26.23
N GLU A 214 22.88 -13.02 -25.59
CA GLU A 214 21.75 -13.94 -25.72
C GLU A 214 20.47 -13.36 -25.09
N ALA A 215 20.59 -12.76 -23.90
CA ALA A 215 19.45 -12.05 -23.26
C ALA A 215 18.87 -10.97 -24.20
N LYS A 216 19.72 -10.15 -24.80
CA LYS A 216 19.32 -9.11 -25.76
C LYS A 216 18.59 -9.67 -26.97
N ASN A 217 19.04 -10.81 -27.50
CA ASN A 217 18.45 -11.43 -28.68
C ASN A 217 17.04 -11.97 -28.37
N ARG A 218 16.84 -12.59 -27.20
CA ARG A 218 15.57 -13.21 -26.81
C ARG A 218 14.53 -12.21 -26.30
N LEU A 219 14.95 -11.08 -25.71
CA LEU A 219 14.03 -10.09 -25.15
C LEU A 219 13.30 -9.29 -26.24
N PRO A 220 11.98 -9.05 -26.08
CA PRO A 220 11.25 -8.11 -26.95
C PRO A 220 11.77 -6.67 -26.74
N ARG A 221 11.31 -5.73 -27.59
CA ARG A 221 11.59 -4.31 -27.38
C ARG A 221 10.93 -3.82 -26.09
N SER A 222 11.73 -3.65 -25.05
CA SER A 222 11.29 -3.27 -23.71
C SER A 222 12.34 -2.45 -22.98
N HIS A 223 11.98 -1.94 -21.81
CA HIS A 223 12.93 -1.27 -20.92
C HIS A 223 14.03 -2.23 -20.42
N ALA A 224 13.64 -3.48 -20.09
CA ALA A 224 14.58 -4.52 -19.68
C ALA A 224 15.63 -4.79 -20.76
N ARG A 225 15.21 -4.89 -22.03
CA ARG A 225 16.16 -5.04 -23.16
C ARG A 225 17.11 -3.86 -23.30
N SER A 226 16.68 -2.63 -22.99
CA SER A 226 17.55 -1.46 -23.02
C SER A 226 18.66 -1.54 -21.96
N LEU A 227 18.32 -2.05 -20.75
CA LEU A 227 19.31 -2.30 -19.69
C LEU A 227 20.29 -3.41 -20.07
N VAL A 228 19.80 -4.50 -20.64
CA VAL A 228 20.63 -5.60 -21.16
C VAL A 228 21.54 -5.11 -22.29
N THR A 229 21.07 -4.24 -23.18
CA THR A 229 21.92 -3.65 -24.23
C THR A 229 23.10 -2.88 -23.65
N TYR A 230 22.90 -2.16 -22.54
CA TYR A 230 24.00 -1.53 -21.82
C TYR A 230 24.99 -2.54 -21.24
N LEU A 231 24.47 -3.66 -20.68
CA LEU A 231 25.30 -4.71 -20.08
C LEU A 231 26.09 -5.51 -21.14
N VAL A 232 25.70 -5.52 -22.41
CA VAL A 232 26.52 -6.11 -23.49
C VAL A 232 27.88 -5.40 -23.58
N ASP A 233 27.89 -4.07 -23.48
CA ASP A 233 29.11 -3.27 -23.54
C ASP A 233 29.81 -3.13 -22.18
N HIS A 234 29.07 -3.32 -21.08
CA HIS A 234 29.53 -3.15 -19.70
C HIS A 234 29.06 -4.35 -18.80
N PRO A 235 29.60 -5.57 -19.00
CA PRO A 235 29.02 -6.82 -18.50
C PRO A 235 28.88 -6.92 -16.98
N THR A 236 29.69 -6.19 -16.22
CA THR A 236 29.71 -6.21 -14.75
C THR A 236 29.33 -4.87 -14.12
N ASP A 237 28.97 -3.86 -14.92
CA ASP A 237 28.51 -2.58 -14.36
C ASP A 237 27.00 -2.62 -14.00
N PHE A 238 26.69 -3.48 -13.03
CA PHE A 238 25.32 -3.61 -12.50
C PHE A 238 24.80 -2.30 -11.88
N ARG A 239 25.70 -1.51 -11.29
CA ARG A 239 25.39 -0.20 -10.74
C ARG A 239 24.97 0.79 -11.83
N GLY A 240 25.71 0.86 -12.92
CA GLY A 240 25.37 1.71 -14.06
C GLY A 240 24.07 1.26 -14.75
N ALA A 241 23.83 -0.05 -14.86
CA ALA A 241 22.58 -0.60 -15.36
C ALA A 241 21.40 -0.23 -14.46
N PHE A 242 21.52 -0.41 -13.15
CA PHE A 242 20.47 -0.05 -12.18
C PHE A 242 20.15 1.45 -12.19
N ALA A 243 21.16 2.32 -12.32
CA ALA A 243 20.96 3.76 -12.42
C ALA A 243 20.12 4.19 -13.65
N ARG A 244 20.00 3.33 -14.67
CA ARG A 244 19.15 3.53 -15.86
C ARG A 244 17.70 3.11 -15.69
N LEU A 245 17.35 2.43 -14.59
CA LEU A 245 15.95 2.22 -14.23
C LEU A 245 15.25 3.58 -14.08
N ARG A 246 13.95 3.61 -14.37
CA ARG A 246 13.15 4.83 -14.16
C ARG A 246 13.27 5.28 -12.72
N ARG A 247 13.33 6.61 -12.51
CA ARG A 247 13.48 7.22 -11.19
C ARG A 247 12.38 6.75 -10.22
N GLU A 248 11.14 6.68 -10.70
CA GLU A 248 9.96 6.29 -9.93
C GLU A 248 10.12 4.87 -9.37
N LEU A 249 10.58 3.91 -10.20
CA LEU A 249 10.85 2.54 -9.76
C LEU A 249 11.96 2.49 -8.71
N ARG A 250 13.06 3.22 -8.95
CA ARG A 250 14.16 3.28 -7.97
C ARG A 250 13.67 3.85 -6.64
N SER A 251 12.92 4.95 -6.67
CA SER A 251 12.33 5.55 -5.46
C SER A 251 11.39 4.59 -4.76
N LEU A 252 10.56 3.84 -5.49
CA LEU A 252 9.67 2.82 -4.94
C LEU A 252 10.45 1.74 -4.19
N TYR A 253 11.53 1.21 -4.76
CA TYR A 253 12.32 0.14 -4.15
C TYR A 253 12.96 0.55 -2.82
N PHE A 254 13.52 1.75 -2.75
CA PHE A 254 14.12 2.26 -1.52
C PHE A 254 13.07 2.64 -0.48
N SER A 255 11.96 3.24 -0.91
CA SER A 255 10.88 3.58 0.01
C SER A 255 10.18 2.35 0.58
N ALA A 256 10.07 1.25 -0.17
CA ALA A 256 9.58 -0.02 0.34
C ALA A 256 10.50 -0.56 1.44
N TYR A 257 11.81 -0.56 1.23
CA TYR A 257 12.75 -1.00 2.26
C TYR A 257 12.74 -0.11 3.50
N GLN A 258 12.71 1.22 3.34
CA GLN A 258 12.57 2.12 4.47
C GLN A 258 11.27 1.88 5.27
N SER A 259 10.18 1.61 4.58
CA SER A 259 8.89 1.30 5.20
C SER A 259 8.94 -0.02 5.97
N HIS A 260 9.65 -1.02 5.46
CA HIS A 260 9.89 -2.27 6.17
C HIS A 260 10.68 -2.06 7.46
N LEU A 261 11.81 -1.35 7.40
CA LEU A 261 12.59 -0.99 8.58
C LEU A 261 11.74 -0.23 9.61
N TRP A 262 10.91 0.71 9.14
CA TRP A 262 10.03 1.46 10.02
C TRP A 262 8.98 0.56 10.70
N ASN A 263 8.39 -0.38 9.96
CA ASN A 263 7.45 -1.36 10.52
C ASN A 263 8.12 -2.20 11.62
N LEU A 264 9.34 -2.63 11.41
CA LEU A 264 10.10 -3.36 12.43
C LEU A 264 10.40 -2.49 13.66
N CYS A 265 10.76 -1.21 13.49
CA CYS A 265 10.94 -0.28 14.60
C CYS A 265 9.65 -0.08 15.40
N LEU A 266 8.50 0.06 14.72
CA LEU A 266 7.20 0.15 15.39
C LEU A 266 6.85 -1.14 16.11
N ALA A 267 7.11 -2.30 15.51
CA ALA A 267 6.89 -3.60 16.15
C ALA A 267 7.65 -3.71 17.48
N ARG A 268 8.94 -3.37 17.48
CA ARG A 268 9.76 -3.32 18.71
C ARG A 268 9.24 -2.33 19.74
N THR A 269 8.76 -1.16 19.28
CA THR A 269 8.15 -0.17 20.18
C THR A 269 6.88 -0.71 20.85
N ILE A 270 6.01 -1.40 20.09
CA ILE A 270 4.80 -2.04 20.63
C ILE A 270 5.18 -3.17 21.59
N GLU A 271 6.13 -4.02 21.24
CA GLU A 271 6.59 -5.12 22.07
C GLU A 271 7.14 -4.63 23.42
N ALA A 272 7.90 -3.54 23.43
CA ALA A 272 8.43 -2.94 24.65
C ALA A 272 7.36 -2.24 25.51
N SER A 273 6.23 -1.84 24.90
CA SER A 273 5.17 -1.07 25.57
C SER A 273 3.97 -1.92 26.02
N THR A 274 3.92 -3.22 25.64
CA THR A 274 2.75 -4.08 25.87
C THR A 274 3.17 -5.43 26.44
N ARG A 275 2.25 -6.08 27.18
CA ARG A 275 2.45 -7.45 27.62
C ARG A 275 2.20 -8.45 26.47
N PRO A 276 2.76 -9.67 26.53
CA PRO A 276 2.51 -10.70 25.51
C PRO A 276 1.04 -11.03 25.26
N ASP A 277 0.22 -11.03 26.32
CA ASP A 277 -1.23 -11.28 26.27
C ASP A 277 -2.05 -10.15 25.65
N GLN A 278 -1.44 -9.00 25.44
CA GLN A 278 -2.06 -7.82 24.82
C GLN A 278 -1.73 -7.67 23.34
N ARG A 279 -1.14 -8.65 22.71
CA ARG A 279 -0.74 -8.58 21.29
C ARG A 279 -0.93 -9.91 20.57
N THR A 280 -1.30 -9.80 19.31
CA THR A 280 -1.40 -10.92 18.38
C THR A 280 -0.43 -10.68 17.24
N ALA A 281 0.28 -11.72 16.83
CA ALA A 281 1.13 -11.67 15.65
C ALA A 281 0.28 -11.84 14.39
N VAL A 282 0.34 -10.87 13.49
CA VAL A 282 -0.43 -10.85 12.26
C VAL A 282 0.50 -10.85 11.05
N ALA A 283 0.18 -11.69 10.07
CA ALA A 283 0.96 -11.81 8.85
C ALA A 283 0.79 -10.57 7.96
N PHE A 284 1.93 -10.00 7.55
CA PHE A 284 2.06 -9.02 6.49
C PHE A 284 2.97 -9.60 5.40
N LYS A 285 2.93 -9.05 4.21
CA LYS A 285 3.74 -9.51 3.08
C LYS A 285 5.25 -9.57 3.38
N ALA A 286 5.75 -8.63 4.18
CA ALA A 286 7.18 -8.47 4.44
C ALA A 286 7.64 -9.00 5.80
N ALA A 287 6.74 -9.26 6.74
CA ALA A 287 7.03 -9.74 8.08
C ALA A 287 5.75 -10.15 8.81
N GLU A 288 5.87 -10.89 9.88
CA GLU A 288 4.85 -11.04 10.91
C GLU A 288 5.03 -9.91 11.93
N LEU A 289 3.95 -9.16 12.24
CA LEU A 289 4.01 -7.96 13.06
C LEU A 289 2.95 -7.99 14.17
N PRO A 290 3.27 -7.50 15.38
CA PRO A 290 2.32 -7.46 16.48
C PRO A 290 1.24 -6.40 16.28
N ILE A 291 -0.01 -6.77 16.49
CA ILE A 291 -1.13 -5.86 16.68
C ILE A 291 -1.55 -5.92 18.14
N HIS A 292 -1.56 -4.79 18.82
CA HIS A 292 -1.91 -4.70 20.24
C HIS A 292 -3.43 -4.62 20.45
N HIS A 293 -3.87 -4.99 21.64
CA HIS A 293 -5.28 -4.91 22.08
C HIS A 293 -5.36 -4.79 23.61
N GLY A 294 -6.44 -4.21 24.11
CA GLY A 294 -6.73 -4.12 25.55
C GLY A 294 -5.64 -3.40 26.34
N LEU A 295 -5.20 -2.23 25.84
CA LEU A 295 -4.17 -1.43 26.49
C LEU A 295 -4.66 -0.85 27.81
N ASP A 296 -3.77 -0.82 28.80
CA ASP A 296 -3.98 -0.03 30.02
C ASP A 296 -3.90 1.48 29.66
N PRO A 297 -4.53 2.36 30.46
CA PRO A 297 -4.54 3.81 30.15
C PRO A 297 -3.14 4.42 29.97
N ASP A 298 -2.15 4.01 30.75
CA ASP A 298 -0.78 4.51 30.67
C ASP A 298 -0.09 4.01 29.37
N GLN A 299 -0.30 2.74 29.00
CA GLN A 299 0.20 2.17 27.75
C GLN A 299 -0.42 2.88 26.54
N ALA A 300 -1.75 3.08 26.56
CA ALA A 300 -2.45 3.81 25.51
C ALA A 300 -1.96 5.24 25.37
N ALA A 301 -1.76 5.96 26.48
CA ALA A 301 -1.22 7.32 26.47
C ALA A 301 0.23 7.37 25.93
N HIS A 302 1.07 6.41 26.35
CA HIS A 302 2.45 6.30 25.88
C HIS A 302 2.51 6.08 24.36
N LEU A 303 1.83 5.05 23.85
CA LEU A 303 1.84 4.72 22.42
C LEU A 303 1.18 5.81 21.56
N ARG A 304 0.14 6.51 22.09
CA ARG A 304 -0.52 7.63 21.41
C ARG A 304 0.44 8.80 21.16
N SER A 305 1.35 9.06 22.10
CA SER A 305 2.34 10.13 22.00
C SER A 305 3.64 9.71 21.30
N ALA A 306 3.83 8.39 21.09
CA ALA A 306 5.07 7.85 20.55
C ALA A 306 5.25 8.23 19.08
N MET A 307 6.44 8.76 18.76
CA MET A 307 6.87 9.13 17.42
C MET A 307 8.05 8.26 17.02
N VAL A 308 7.86 7.36 16.06
CA VAL A 308 8.88 6.42 15.58
C VAL A 308 9.67 7.04 14.44
N PRO A 309 11.03 7.03 14.50
CA PRO A 309 11.86 7.64 13.46
C PRO A 309 11.77 6.86 12.13
N LEU A 310 11.69 7.57 11.02
CA LEU A 310 11.92 6.99 9.70
C LEU A 310 13.42 6.69 9.55
N PRO A 311 13.84 5.41 9.38
CA PRO A 311 15.24 5.05 9.30
C PRO A 311 15.93 5.70 8.10
N ALA A 312 16.78 6.68 8.38
CA ALA A 312 17.58 7.43 7.41
C ALA A 312 18.73 8.15 8.11
N THR A 313 19.88 8.29 7.47
CA THR A 313 21.03 9.01 8.05
C THR A 313 20.73 10.45 8.44
N ARG A 314 19.76 11.08 7.76
CA ARG A 314 19.33 12.47 8.01
C ARG A 314 18.27 12.58 9.11
N THR A 315 17.75 11.48 9.64
CA THR A 315 16.84 11.49 10.79
C THR A 315 17.67 11.54 12.06
N LYS A 316 17.53 12.62 12.82
CA LYS A 316 18.18 12.76 14.13
C LYS A 316 17.43 11.88 15.12
N LEU A 317 18.08 10.82 15.60
CA LEU A 317 17.54 10.02 16.68
C LEU A 317 17.53 10.80 18.00
N PRO A 318 16.64 10.47 18.95
CA PRO A 318 16.74 10.93 20.33
C PRO A 318 18.12 10.57 20.92
N ASP A 319 18.58 11.32 21.90
CA ASP A 319 19.89 11.07 22.52
C ASP A 319 19.95 9.72 23.25
N SER A 320 18.81 9.26 23.81
CA SER A 320 18.66 7.97 24.49
C SER A 320 17.19 7.53 24.50
N GLY A 321 16.95 6.30 24.93
CA GLY A 321 15.62 5.77 25.21
C GLY A 321 15.16 4.67 24.25
N PRO A 322 14.03 3.99 24.58
CA PRO A 322 13.62 2.73 23.95
C PRO A 322 13.35 2.86 22.45
N ILE A 323 12.85 4.00 21.98
CA ILE A 323 12.58 4.23 20.54
C ILE A 323 13.90 4.31 19.76
N ARG A 324 14.93 4.97 20.32
CA ARG A 324 16.27 5.00 19.73
C ARG A 324 16.87 3.59 19.67
N ASP A 325 16.83 2.90 20.81
CA ASP A 325 17.46 1.58 20.94
C ASP A 325 16.80 0.57 19.99
N ALA A 326 15.46 0.56 19.90
CA ALA A 326 14.71 -0.22 18.93
C ALA A 326 15.10 0.09 17.48
N ALA A 327 15.27 1.37 17.13
CA ALA A 327 15.64 1.75 15.77
C ALA A 327 17.05 1.29 15.39
N LEU A 328 18.02 1.40 16.33
CA LEU A 328 19.40 0.94 16.11
C LEU A 328 19.47 -0.59 16.05
N GLU A 329 18.77 -1.29 16.94
CA GLU A 329 18.69 -2.76 16.96
C GLU A 329 18.12 -3.31 15.64
N VAL A 330 17.02 -2.73 15.16
CA VAL A 330 16.39 -3.13 13.89
C VAL A 330 17.36 -2.97 12.73
N VAL A 331 18.04 -1.84 12.62
CA VAL A 331 19.00 -1.60 11.54
C VAL A 331 20.20 -2.55 11.63
N ALA A 332 20.72 -2.76 12.85
CA ALA A 332 21.80 -3.70 13.09
C ALA A 332 21.40 -5.15 12.77
N GLY A 333 20.17 -5.54 13.09
CA GLY A 333 19.59 -6.84 12.72
C GLY A 333 19.51 -7.11 11.22
N GLN A 334 19.51 -6.05 10.39
CA GLN A 334 19.63 -6.15 8.93
C GLN A 334 21.09 -6.19 8.45
N GLY A 335 22.07 -6.24 9.35
CA GLY A 335 23.47 -6.20 9.05
C GLY A 335 23.95 -4.84 8.51
N LEU A 336 23.31 -3.75 8.94
CA LEU A 336 23.61 -2.36 8.55
C LEU A 336 23.87 -1.50 9.79
N GLY A 337 24.72 -0.50 9.66
CA GLY A 337 24.77 0.63 10.60
C GLY A 337 23.81 1.74 10.22
N TRP A 338 23.51 2.65 11.15
CA TRP A 338 22.65 3.81 10.86
C TRP A 338 23.22 4.67 9.73
N GLU A 339 24.54 4.81 9.63
CA GLU A 339 25.23 5.56 8.58
C GLU A 339 25.18 4.88 7.19
N ASP A 340 24.90 3.56 7.15
CA ASP A 340 24.73 2.84 5.90
C ASP A 340 23.38 3.11 5.22
N LEU A 341 22.44 3.73 5.94
CA LEU A 341 21.13 4.14 5.39
C LEU A 341 21.23 5.32 4.43
N ARG A 342 22.42 5.57 3.88
CA ARG A 342 22.65 6.56 2.85
C ARG A 342 22.68 5.88 1.47
N VAL A 343 21.73 6.24 0.60
CA VAL A 343 21.73 5.77 -0.79
C VAL A 343 22.89 6.43 -1.51
N LYS A 344 23.96 5.67 -1.75
CA LYS A 344 25.14 6.13 -2.49
C LYS A 344 24.95 5.83 -3.98
N HIS A 345 25.59 6.63 -4.85
CA HIS A 345 25.66 6.46 -6.31
C HIS A 345 24.35 6.69 -7.09
N LEU A 346 23.25 7.00 -6.42
CA LEU A 346 21.99 7.42 -7.03
C LEU A 346 21.65 8.82 -6.50
N LYS A 347 21.75 9.84 -7.37
CA LYS A 347 21.63 11.25 -6.95
C LYS A 347 20.20 11.68 -6.66
N ASP A 348 19.24 10.99 -7.25
CA ASP A 348 17.82 11.30 -7.27
C ASP A 348 16.97 10.40 -6.36
N VAL A 349 17.61 9.54 -5.55
CA VAL A 349 16.96 8.62 -4.62
C VAL A 349 17.54 8.80 -3.22
N PHE A 350 16.66 8.90 -2.25
CA PHE A 350 17.03 9.06 -0.84
C PHE A 350 15.93 8.52 0.07
N PHE A 351 16.30 8.20 1.30
CA PHE A 351 15.34 7.91 2.36
C PHE A 351 14.75 9.20 2.93
N SER A 352 13.44 9.20 3.16
CA SER A 352 12.74 10.29 3.83
C SER A 352 13.22 10.43 5.26
N LYS A 353 13.40 11.67 5.74
CA LYS A 353 13.75 11.98 7.12
C LYS A 353 12.50 12.30 7.94
N GLY A 354 12.58 12.16 9.23
CA GLY A 354 11.55 12.59 10.16
C GLY A 354 11.00 11.46 11.02
N PHE A 355 9.83 11.68 11.56
CA PHE A 355 9.15 10.78 12.48
C PHE A 355 7.72 10.55 12.00
N ARG A 356 7.17 9.41 12.37
CA ARG A 356 5.78 9.05 12.09
C ARG A 356 5.12 8.58 13.39
N PRO A 357 3.84 8.97 13.64
CA PRO A 357 3.12 8.49 14.82
C PRO A 357 3.08 6.96 14.88
N ALA A 358 3.28 6.39 16.07
CA ALA A 358 3.18 4.94 16.28
C ALA A 358 1.78 4.42 16.02
N LEU A 359 0.76 5.18 16.37
CA LEU A 359 -0.64 4.81 16.19
C LEU A 359 -1.36 5.75 15.23
N PHE A 360 -2.41 5.23 14.62
CA PHE A 360 -3.47 6.03 14.00
C PHE A 360 -4.81 5.71 14.66
N PHE A 361 -5.75 6.63 14.54
CA PHE A 361 -7.09 6.51 15.09
C PHE A 361 -8.12 6.51 13.98
N VAL A 362 -9.24 5.88 14.24
CA VAL A 362 -10.34 5.69 13.31
C VAL A 362 -11.48 6.58 13.75
N ASP A 363 -11.93 7.48 12.89
CA ASP A 363 -13.04 8.38 13.17
C ASP A 363 -14.36 7.80 12.67
N GLY A 364 -15.46 8.07 13.39
CA GLY A 364 -16.82 7.70 12.98
C GLY A 364 -17.01 6.20 12.75
N LEU A 365 -16.29 5.34 13.51
CA LEU A 365 -16.40 3.90 13.40
C LEU A 365 -17.78 3.41 13.81
N THR A 366 -18.50 2.84 12.86
CA THR A 366 -19.79 2.18 13.06
C THR A 366 -19.78 0.79 12.44
N HIS A 367 -20.66 -0.09 12.90
CA HIS A 367 -20.81 -1.43 12.35
C HIS A 367 -22.26 -1.90 12.33
N GLU A 368 -22.55 -2.76 11.35
CA GLU A 368 -23.83 -3.47 11.23
C GLU A 368 -23.55 -4.95 10.97
N ALA A 369 -24.19 -5.85 11.71
CA ALA A 369 -24.09 -7.29 11.50
C ALA A 369 -25.43 -7.89 11.10
N GLY A 370 -25.43 -8.83 10.16
CA GLY A 370 -26.64 -9.47 9.67
C GLY A 370 -26.39 -10.85 9.05
N PRO A 371 -27.45 -11.54 8.61
CA PRO A 371 -27.32 -12.75 7.80
C PRO A 371 -26.62 -12.38 6.47
N ASP A 372 -25.76 -13.26 5.98
CA ASP A 372 -25.07 -13.05 4.70
C ASP A 372 -25.95 -13.59 3.56
N PRO A 373 -26.44 -12.75 2.63
CA PRO A 373 -27.27 -13.20 1.54
C PRO A 373 -26.51 -14.04 0.49
N LEU A 374 -25.17 -13.96 0.45
CA LEU A 374 -24.33 -14.72 -0.47
C LEU A 374 -23.88 -16.07 0.12
N TYR A 375 -23.92 -16.23 1.44
CA TYR A 375 -23.46 -17.42 2.15
C TYR A 375 -24.51 -17.86 3.18
N PRO A 376 -25.49 -18.73 2.77
CA PRO A 376 -26.55 -19.19 3.66
C PRO A 376 -26.03 -19.80 4.97
N GLY A 377 -26.63 -19.44 6.10
CA GLY A 377 -26.21 -19.86 7.44
C GLY A 377 -25.00 -19.11 7.99
N ARG A 378 -24.39 -18.21 7.22
CA ARG A 378 -23.28 -17.37 7.64
C ARG A 378 -23.75 -15.93 7.90
N ARG A 379 -22.84 -15.12 8.40
CA ARG A 379 -23.08 -13.72 8.76
C ARG A 379 -22.18 -12.79 7.93
N LEU A 380 -22.63 -11.56 7.75
CA LEU A 380 -21.81 -10.46 7.30
C LEU A 380 -21.59 -9.43 8.42
N LEU A 381 -20.48 -8.70 8.31
CA LEU A 381 -20.19 -7.54 9.15
C LEU A 381 -19.81 -6.39 8.23
N LYS A 382 -20.61 -5.33 8.24
CA LYS A 382 -20.38 -4.09 7.50
C LYS A 382 -19.81 -3.06 8.46
N LEU A 383 -18.68 -2.47 8.06
CA LEU A 383 -17.99 -1.41 8.78
C LEU A 383 -18.08 -0.11 8.00
N GLN A 384 -18.25 1.01 8.72
CA GLN A 384 -18.06 2.34 8.15
C GLN A 384 -17.16 3.15 9.07
N PHE A 385 -16.16 3.83 8.50
CA PHE A 385 -15.18 4.63 9.24
C PHE A 385 -14.45 5.62 8.35
N GLU A 386 -13.79 6.61 8.97
CA GLU A 386 -12.95 7.60 8.29
C GLU A 386 -11.50 7.46 8.73
N LEU A 387 -10.59 7.61 7.77
CA LEU A 387 -9.15 7.63 8.01
C LEU A 387 -8.54 8.88 7.39
N LEU A 388 -7.60 9.47 8.10
CA LEU A 388 -6.71 10.50 7.54
C LEU A 388 -5.77 9.90 6.48
N LYS A 389 -5.23 10.76 5.62
CA LYS A 389 -4.23 10.34 4.63
C LYS A 389 -3.03 9.65 5.29
N GLY A 390 -2.54 8.60 4.65
CA GLY A 390 -1.41 7.81 5.13
C GLY A 390 -1.73 6.69 6.10
N ALA A 391 -3.01 6.53 6.53
CA ALA A 391 -3.49 5.36 7.26
C ALA A 391 -4.15 4.36 6.29
N TYR A 392 -4.05 3.07 6.60
CA TYR A 392 -4.52 1.99 5.73
C TYR A 392 -5.77 1.33 6.30
N ALA A 393 -6.86 1.32 5.54
CA ALA A 393 -8.11 0.64 5.92
C ALA A 393 -7.93 -0.86 6.14
N THR A 394 -6.97 -1.45 5.45
CA THR A 394 -6.59 -2.85 5.60
C THR A 394 -6.11 -3.22 7.00
N LEU A 395 -5.53 -2.28 7.74
CA LEU A 395 -5.13 -2.50 9.14
C LEU A 395 -6.35 -2.63 10.08
N VAL A 396 -7.42 -1.87 9.81
CA VAL A 396 -8.71 -2.04 10.50
C VAL A 396 -9.26 -3.44 10.22
N VAL A 397 -9.22 -3.85 8.94
CA VAL A 397 -9.69 -5.18 8.52
C VAL A 397 -8.84 -6.27 9.16
N LYS A 398 -7.51 -6.18 9.14
CA LYS A 398 -6.59 -7.16 9.77
C LYS A 398 -6.88 -7.31 11.27
N ARG A 399 -7.09 -6.20 11.99
CA ARG A 399 -7.45 -6.22 13.40
C ARG A 399 -8.75 -6.98 13.68
N VAL A 400 -9.76 -6.76 12.83
CA VAL A 400 -11.07 -7.41 12.94
C VAL A 400 -11.02 -8.88 12.53
N THR A 401 -10.27 -9.17 11.45
CA THR A 401 -10.07 -10.55 10.96
C THR A 401 -9.39 -11.42 12.00
N ASP A 402 -8.28 -10.93 12.57
CA ASP A 402 -7.55 -11.61 13.61
C ASP A 402 -8.45 -11.98 14.79
N ALA A 403 -9.26 -11.04 15.28
CA ALA A 403 -10.21 -11.29 16.34
C ALA A 403 -11.32 -12.29 15.95
N ALA A 404 -11.79 -12.27 14.69
CA ALA A 404 -12.86 -13.13 14.20
C ALA A 404 -12.42 -14.59 14.00
N THR A 405 -11.17 -14.81 13.66
CA THR A 405 -10.62 -16.14 13.36
C THR A 405 -9.97 -16.80 14.59
N GLY A 406 -9.57 -16.01 15.59
CA GLY A 406 -8.91 -16.47 16.82
C GLY A 406 -7.47 -16.96 16.61
N PRO A 407 -6.79 -17.48 17.66
CA PRO A 407 -5.39 -17.90 17.60
C PRO A 407 -5.11 -19.12 16.70
N THR A 408 -6.14 -19.73 16.15
CA THR A 408 -6.05 -20.80 15.13
C THR A 408 -6.32 -20.27 13.72
N GLY A 409 -6.12 -18.96 13.52
CA GLY A 409 -6.49 -18.28 12.30
C GLY A 409 -5.83 -18.84 11.05
N ASP A 410 -6.66 -19.26 10.10
CA ASP A 410 -6.25 -19.46 8.72
C ASP A 410 -5.88 -18.09 8.13
N ALA A 411 -4.65 -17.99 7.67
CA ALA A 411 -4.18 -16.78 6.98
C ALA A 411 -5.10 -16.49 5.79
N VAL A 412 -5.80 -15.37 5.84
CA VAL A 412 -6.55 -14.87 4.67
C VAL A 412 -5.52 -14.43 3.63
N PRO A 413 -5.50 -14.98 2.42
CA PRO A 413 -4.65 -14.47 1.36
C PRO A 413 -5.13 -13.06 1.02
N MET A 414 -4.38 -12.05 1.40
CA MET A 414 -4.64 -10.63 1.11
C MET A 414 -4.39 -10.25 -0.37
N ALA A 415 -4.31 -11.25 -1.25
CA ALA A 415 -3.99 -11.06 -2.68
C ALA A 415 -5.01 -10.22 -3.46
N ASP A 416 -6.19 -9.95 -2.89
CA ASP A 416 -7.29 -9.28 -3.60
C ASP A 416 -7.56 -7.83 -3.12
N LEU A 417 -6.74 -7.26 -2.27
CA LEU A 417 -6.83 -5.83 -1.96
C LEU A 417 -6.05 -5.09 -3.05
N GLY A 418 -6.75 -4.70 -4.11
CA GLY A 418 -6.20 -4.10 -5.32
C GLY A 418 -5.25 -2.92 -5.08
N GLU A 419 -4.33 -2.79 -6.01
CA GLU A 419 -3.32 -1.73 -6.09
C GLU A 419 -3.94 -0.34 -6.03
N SER A 420 -3.60 0.44 -5.01
CA SER A 420 -3.67 1.89 -5.09
C SER A 420 -2.29 2.37 -5.53
N ASP A 421 -2.14 2.69 -6.80
CA ASP A 421 -1.00 3.46 -7.30
C ASP A 421 -1.06 4.87 -6.68
N GLU A 422 -0.50 5.04 -5.49
CA GLU A 422 -0.21 6.38 -5.00
C GLU A 422 1.06 6.90 -5.69
N PRO A 423 0.99 8.01 -6.43
CA PRO A 423 2.21 8.67 -6.87
C PRO A 423 2.92 9.22 -5.63
N VAL A 424 4.18 8.86 -5.49
CA VAL A 424 5.08 9.48 -4.52
C VAL A 424 5.06 10.98 -4.80
N ALA A 425 4.42 11.76 -3.92
CA ALA A 425 4.48 13.20 -3.96
C ALA A 425 5.95 13.60 -3.82
N SER A 426 6.52 14.14 -4.89
CA SER A 426 7.79 14.85 -4.86
C SER A 426 7.54 16.16 -4.13
N GLU A 427 7.77 16.19 -2.82
CA GLU A 427 7.97 17.46 -2.13
C GLU A 427 9.28 18.10 -2.65
N GLY A 428 9.14 19.31 -3.20
CA GLY A 428 10.20 20.16 -3.71
C GLY A 428 11.21 20.65 -2.64
#